data_8e1d62dfb6fdeeaed68ad6dad598d3de
#
_entry.id   8e1d62dfb6fdeeaed68ad6dad598d3de
#
_cell.length_a   1.000
_cell.length_b   1.000
_cell.length_c   1.000
_cell.angle_alpha   90.00
_cell.angle_beta   90.00
_cell.angle_gamma   90.00
#
_symmetry.space_group_name_H-M   'P 1'
#
loop_
_entity.id
_entity.type
_entity.pdbx_description
1 polymer ?
#
loop_
_entity_poly.entity_id
_entity_poly.type
_entity_poly.pdbx_seq_one_letter_code
_entity_poly.pdbx_strand_id
1 'polypeptide(L)'
;MALLLNEVHNIGLKKGIQTLVYLPHFLSWVTVAGMLRDILGTDGIVNMVLQKFGIDPIFFLGEAGMFRQIVVASDLWKGFGFGMIVYLAAISNIDQSLYEAAEMDGANRWKQTWHITLPGIMPMIIVMATLSLGNVLNAGFDQIFNLYSPLTYSTGDIIDTYVYRQSLINGQYSFGTAVGLFKSGISLLLTVASYRIAYKVAGSVSYTHL
;
A
#
# COMPACT_ATOMS: atom_id res chain seq x y z
N MET A 1 -3.76 -5.07 10.57
CA MET A 1 -4.76 -5.99 9.94
C MET A 1 -4.33 -7.45 10.00
N ALA A 2 -3.10 -7.85 9.61
CA ALA A 2 -2.64 -9.23 9.73
C ALA A 2 -2.75 -9.78 11.16
N LEU A 3 -2.31 -9.02 12.15
CA LEU A 3 -2.45 -9.36 13.57
C LEU A 3 -3.91 -9.58 13.98
N LEU A 4 -4.81 -8.66 13.59
CA LEU A 4 -6.23 -8.79 13.90
C LEU A 4 -6.86 -10.03 13.25
N LEU A 5 -6.48 -10.34 12.01
CA LEU A 5 -7.01 -11.50 11.32
C LEU A 5 -6.46 -12.81 11.90
N ASN A 6 -5.26 -12.78 12.47
CA ASN A 6 -4.68 -13.93 13.17
C ASN A 6 -5.49 -14.31 14.42
N GLU A 7 -6.09 -13.34 15.10
CA GLU A 7 -6.94 -13.57 16.28
C GLU A 7 -8.34 -14.09 15.96
N VAL A 8 -8.74 -14.13 14.68
CA VAL A 8 -10.05 -14.66 14.28
C VAL A 8 -10.01 -16.19 14.29
N HIS A 9 -10.67 -16.81 15.26
CA HIS A 9 -10.72 -18.26 15.45
C HIS A 9 -11.68 -18.97 14.49
N ASN A 10 -12.75 -18.29 14.06
CA ASN A 10 -13.70 -18.88 13.11
C ASN A 10 -13.09 -18.91 11.70
N ILE A 11 -12.78 -20.11 11.22
CA ILE A 11 -12.12 -20.33 9.93
C ILE A 11 -12.97 -19.80 8.76
N GLY A 12 -14.29 -19.95 8.81
CA GLY A 12 -15.19 -19.44 7.76
C GLY A 12 -15.19 -17.93 7.69
N LEU A 13 -15.30 -17.26 8.84
CA LEU A 13 -15.24 -15.81 8.94
C LEU A 13 -13.86 -15.28 8.49
N LYS A 14 -12.78 -15.93 8.93
CA LYS A 14 -11.41 -15.59 8.53
C LYS A 14 -11.23 -15.64 7.01
N LYS A 15 -11.66 -16.74 6.37
CA LYS A 15 -11.62 -16.88 4.90
C LYS A 15 -12.49 -15.84 4.20
N GLY A 16 -13.69 -15.58 4.70
CA GLY A 16 -14.59 -14.56 4.15
C GLY A 16 -13.98 -13.17 4.16
N ILE A 17 -13.43 -12.76 5.31
CA ILE A 17 -12.72 -11.47 5.43
C ILE A 17 -11.52 -11.41 4.49
N GLN A 18 -10.71 -12.47 4.43
CA GLN A 18 -9.56 -12.56 3.52
C GLN A 18 -9.99 -12.37 2.07
N THR A 19 -11.02 -13.06 1.62
CA THR A 19 -11.52 -12.96 0.24
C THR A 19 -11.97 -11.53 -0.09
N LEU A 20 -12.76 -10.91 0.80
CA LEU A 20 -13.24 -9.55 0.60
C LEU A 20 -12.12 -8.51 0.57
N VAL A 21 -11.12 -8.68 1.42
CA VAL A 21 -9.99 -7.74 1.55
C VAL A 21 -8.96 -7.93 0.44
N TYR A 22 -8.83 -9.14 -0.12
CA TYR A 22 -7.90 -9.41 -1.23
C TYR A 22 -8.49 -9.08 -2.59
N LEU A 23 -9.81 -9.17 -2.75
CA LEU A 23 -10.50 -8.99 -4.03
C LEU A 23 -10.12 -7.69 -4.76
N PRO A 24 -10.04 -6.51 -4.11
CA PRO A 24 -9.69 -5.27 -4.78
C PRO A 24 -8.33 -5.30 -5.48
N HIS A 25 -7.37 -6.03 -4.94
CA HIS A 25 -6.03 -6.14 -5.51
C HIS A 25 -6.03 -6.71 -6.94
N PHE A 26 -6.94 -7.63 -7.25
CA PHE A 26 -7.03 -8.30 -8.55
C PHE A 26 -7.75 -7.47 -9.62
N LEU A 27 -8.41 -6.38 -9.24
CA LEU A 27 -9.03 -5.47 -10.19
C LEU A 27 -7.96 -4.64 -10.91
N SER A 28 -8.12 -4.40 -12.21
CA SER A 28 -7.25 -3.48 -12.94
C SER A 28 -7.49 -2.02 -12.48
N TRP A 29 -6.48 -1.16 -12.58
CA TRP A 29 -6.67 0.27 -12.28
C TRP A 29 -7.64 0.94 -13.24
N VAL A 30 -7.77 0.44 -14.48
CA VAL A 30 -8.80 0.93 -15.42
C VAL A 30 -10.19 0.69 -14.87
N THR A 31 -10.46 -0.53 -14.37
CA THR A 31 -11.75 -0.89 -13.76
C THR A 31 -12.02 -0.07 -12.50
N VAL A 32 -11.03 0.03 -11.60
CA VAL A 32 -11.15 0.80 -10.35
C VAL A 32 -11.39 2.28 -10.65
N ALA A 33 -10.70 2.86 -11.64
CA ALA A 33 -10.90 4.25 -12.03
C ALA A 33 -12.31 4.48 -12.62
N GLY A 34 -12.83 3.53 -13.40
CA GLY A 34 -14.23 3.55 -13.87
C GLY A 34 -15.20 3.59 -12.69
N MET A 35 -15.05 2.63 -11.74
CA MET A 35 -15.89 2.59 -10.53
C MET A 35 -15.80 3.89 -9.71
N LEU A 36 -14.61 4.45 -9.54
CA LEU A 36 -14.43 5.72 -8.82
C LEU A 36 -15.12 6.89 -9.54
N ARG A 37 -15.08 6.93 -10.88
CA ARG A 37 -15.80 7.95 -11.66
C ARG A 37 -17.31 7.82 -11.51
N ASP A 38 -17.83 6.59 -11.52
CA ASP A 38 -19.26 6.32 -11.34
C ASP A 38 -19.74 6.65 -9.91
N ILE A 39 -18.90 6.42 -8.91
CA ILE A 39 -19.24 6.67 -7.50
C ILE A 39 -19.07 8.16 -7.14
N LEU A 40 -17.95 8.78 -7.56
CA LEU A 40 -17.53 10.13 -7.18
C LEU A 40 -17.85 11.19 -8.24
N GLY A 41 -18.44 10.80 -9.38
CA GLY A 41 -18.88 11.73 -10.41
C GLY A 41 -19.97 12.69 -9.91
N THR A 42 -20.22 13.75 -10.65
CA THR A 42 -21.26 14.74 -10.31
C THR A 42 -22.65 14.12 -10.17
N ASP A 43 -22.95 13.11 -10.98
CA ASP A 43 -24.20 12.33 -10.93
C ASP A 43 -24.02 10.99 -10.19
N GLY A 44 -22.89 10.82 -9.49
CA GLY A 44 -22.54 9.59 -8.79
C GLY A 44 -23.28 9.39 -7.49
N ILE A 45 -23.21 8.16 -6.95
CA ILE A 45 -23.93 7.75 -5.74
C ILE A 45 -23.61 8.66 -4.55
N VAL A 46 -22.36 9.10 -4.41
CA VAL A 46 -21.94 9.99 -3.31
C VAL A 46 -22.66 11.33 -3.41
N ASN A 47 -22.69 11.94 -4.59
CA ASN A 47 -23.38 13.20 -4.80
C ASN A 47 -24.92 13.07 -4.68
N MET A 48 -25.50 11.95 -5.12
CA MET A 48 -26.94 11.68 -4.89
C MET A 48 -27.28 11.64 -3.39
N VAL A 49 -26.39 11.11 -2.56
CA VAL A 49 -26.59 11.12 -1.10
C VAL A 49 -26.40 12.51 -0.53
N LEU A 50 -25.37 13.25 -0.94
CA LEU A 50 -25.12 14.62 -0.49
C LEU A 50 -26.28 15.56 -0.82
N GLN A 51 -26.86 15.45 -2.01
CA GLN A 51 -28.03 16.24 -2.43
C GLN A 51 -29.25 16.03 -1.53
N LYS A 52 -29.45 14.81 -0.98
CA LYS A 52 -30.52 14.57 0.01
C LYS A 52 -30.34 15.37 1.31
N PHE A 53 -29.12 15.78 1.60
CA PHE A 53 -28.78 16.63 2.75
C PHE A 53 -28.69 18.11 2.37
N GLY A 54 -29.08 18.50 1.14
CA GLY A 54 -29.06 19.88 0.65
C GLY A 54 -27.65 20.39 0.29
N ILE A 55 -26.70 19.49 0.04
CA ILE A 55 -25.34 19.84 -0.37
C ILE A 55 -25.26 19.78 -1.88
N ASP A 56 -24.73 20.83 -2.52
CA ASP A 56 -24.53 20.88 -3.96
C ASP A 56 -23.54 19.79 -4.44
N PRO A 57 -23.70 19.29 -5.67
CA PRO A 57 -22.79 18.29 -6.24
C PRO A 57 -21.35 18.75 -6.26
N ILE A 58 -20.44 17.90 -5.78
CA ILE A 58 -19.00 18.15 -5.74
C ILE A 58 -18.33 17.36 -6.86
N PHE A 59 -17.48 18.02 -7.64
CA PHE A 59 -16.66 17.33 -8.64
C PHE A 59 -15.37 16.78 -8.01
N PHE A 60 -15.48 15.71 -7.20
CA PHE A 60 -14.41 15.12 -6.40
C PHE A 60 -13.12 14.86 -7.17
N LEU A 61 -13.21 14.32 -8.40
CA LEU A 61 -12.04 13.98 -9.21
C LEU A 61 -11.46 15.17 -9.99
N GLY A 62 -12.17 16.29 -10.05
CA GLY A 62 -11.68 17.54 -10.67
C GLY A 62 -11.16 18.55 -9.65
N GLU A 63 -11.48 18.36 -8.38
CA GLU A 63 -11.04 19.23 -7.29
C GLU A 63 -9.61 18.88 -6.85
N ALA A 64 -8.66 19.78 -7.13
CA ALA A 64 -7.24 19.55 -6.87
C ALA A 64 -6.94 19.24 -5.38
N GLY A 65 -7.70 19.86 -4.46
CA GLY A 65 -7.54 19.62 -3.02
C GLY A 65 -7.97 18.23 -2.58
N MET A 66 -8.98 17.63 -3.23
CA MET A 66 -9.50 16.31 -2.87
C MET A 66 -8.85 15.17 -3.65
N PHE A 67 -8.33 15.43 -4.83
CA PHE A 67 -7.77 14.43 -5.74
C PHE A 67 -6.69 13.57 -5.05
N ARG A 68 -5.74 14.20 -4.36
CA ARG A 68 -4.66 13.48 -3.65
C ARG A 68 -5.20 12.51 -2.60
N GLN A 69 -6.21 12.91 -1.85
CA GLN A 69 -6.82 12.08 -0.81
C GLN A 69 -7.53 10.87 -1.42
N ILE A 70 -8.21 11.05 -2.54
CA ILE A 70 -8.89 9.98 -3.28
C ILE A 70 -7.86 8.97 -3.81
N VAL A 71 -6.76 9.46 -4.38
CA VAL A 71 -5.67 8.61 -4.88
C VAL A 71 -5.08 7.78 -3.72
N VAL A 72 -4.72 8.41 -2.61
CA VAL A 72 -4.17 7.69 -1.44
C VAL A 72 -5.18 6.70 -0.87
N ALA A 73 -6.44 7.09 -0.72
CA ALA A 73 -7.47 6.21 -0.17
C ALA A 73 -7.74 5.00 -1.07
N SER A 74 -7.81 5.19 -2.39
CA SER A 74 -8.03 4.10 -3.34
C SER A 74 -6.82 3.16 -3.46
N ASP A 75 -5.60 3.67 -3.37
CA ASP A 75 -4.38 2.86 -3.34
C ASP A 75 -4.31 2.00 -2.06
N LEU A 76 -4.56 2.62 -0.91
CA LEU A 76 -4.64 1.89 0.35
C LEU A 76 -5.72 0.81 0.31
N TRP A 77 -6.94 1.13 -0.16
CA TRP A 77 -8.02 0.17 -0.26
C TRP A 77 -7.67 -1.02 -1.16
N LYS A 78 -7.00 -0.76 -2.28
CA LYS A 78 -6.61 -1.80 -3.24
C LYS A 78 -5.41 -2.63 -2.74
N GLY A 79 -4.44 -2.00 -2.09
CA GLY A 79 -3.14 -2.61 -1.79
C GLY A 79 -3.03 -3.28 -0.43
N PHE A 80 -3.72 -2.77 0.61
CA PHE A 80 -3.46 -3.19 1.98
C PHE A 80 -3.77 -4.67 2.26
N GLY A 81 -4.74 -5.23 1.56
CA GLY A 81 -5.13 -6.62 1.73
C GLY A 81 -4.08 -7.59 1.24
N PHE A 82 -3.53 -7.36 0.07
CA PHE A 82 -2.52 -8.23 -0.52
C PHE A 82 -1.22 -8.23 0.29
N GLY A 83 -0.77 -7.06 0.75
CA GLY A 83 0.40 -6.96 1.63
C GLY A 83 0.25 -7.75 2.94
N MET A 84 -0.97 -7.97 3.41
CA MET A 84 -1.25 -8.74 4.61
C MET A 84 -0.88 -10.22 4.49
N ILE A 85 -0.90 -10.81 3.29
CA ILE A 85 -0.62 -12.24 3.06
C ILE A 85 0.78 -12.59 3.54
N VAL A 86 1.76 -11.76 3.21
CA VAL A 86 3.17 -11.96 3.57
C VAL A 86 3.35 -11.99 5.10
N TYR A 87 2.70 -11.05 5.79
CA TYR A 87 2.77 -10.99 7.25
C TYR A 87 2.01 -12.13 7.92
N LEU A 88 0.87 -12.58 7.37
CA LEU A 88 0.16 -13.75 7.89
C LEU A 88 0.99 -15.02 7.76
N ALA A 89 1.68 -15.20 6.63
CA ALA A 89 2.59 -16.32 6.44
C ALA A 89 3.75 -16.26 7.45
N ALA A 90 4.33 -15.08 7.68
CA ALA A 90 5.38 -14.90 8.67
C ALA A 90 4.91 -15.23 10.10
N ILE A 91 3.72 -14.78 10.50
CA ILE A 91 3.13 -15.08 11.81
C ILE A 91 2.88 -16.59 11.96
N SER A 92 2.40 -17.26 10.91
CA SER A 92 2.13 -18.71 10.93
C SER A 92 3.38 -19.58 11.07
N ASN A 93 4.57 -19.02 10.81
CA ASN A 93 5.85 -19.72 10.97
C ASN A 93 6.46 -19.55 12.37
N ILE A 94 5.86 -18.76 13.25
CA ILE A 94 6.32 -18.62 14.65
C ILE A 94 5.97 -19.91 15.41
N ASP A 95 6.91 -20.42 16.19
CA ASP A 95 6.71 -21.62 16.99
C ASP A 95 5.56 -21.43 18.00
N GLN A 96 4.58 -22.33 17.94
CA GLN A 96 3.40 -22.31 18.79
C GLN A 96 3.78 -22.51 20.28
N SER A 97 4.85 -23.22 20.57
CA SER A 97 5.33 -23.45 21.93
C SER A 97 5.67 -22.15 22.68
N LEU A 98 6.09 -21.10 21.96
CA LEU A 98 6.37 -19.79 22.55
C LEU A 98 5.08 -19.14 23.10
N TYR A 99 3.97 -19.31 22.39
CA TYR A 99 2.67 -18.78 22.85
C TYR A 99 2.14 -19.58 24.04
N GLU A 100 2.29 -20.91 24.01
CA GLU A 100 1.88 -21.80 25.11
C GLU A 100 2.69 -21.49 26.40
N ALA A 101 4.00 -21.34 26.30
CA ALA A 101 4.84 -20.94 27.42
C ALA A 101 4.42 -19.57 27.99
N ALA A 102 4.16 -18.58 27.12
CA ALA A 102 3.72 -17.26 27.55
C ALA A 102 2.34 -17.29 28.23
N GLU A 103 1.43 -18.16 27.81
CA GLU A 103 0.15 -18.36 28.49
C GLU A 103 0.34 -18.93 29.90
N MET A 104 1.26 -19.87 30.09
CA MET A 104 1.60 -20.44 31.40
C MET A 104 2.20 -19.36 32.33
N ASP A 105 2.95 -18.40 31.77
CA ASP A 105 3.48 -17.23 32.47
C ASP A 105 2.46 -16.11 32.72
N GLY A 106 1.19 -16.32 32.34
CA GLY A 106 0.10 -15.34 32.50
C GLY A 106 0.17 -14.15 31.55
N ALA A 107 0.84 -14.28 30.40
CA ALA A 107 0.86 -13.24 29.38
C ALA A 107 -0.47 -13.16 28.62
N ASN A 108 -1.11 -11.99 28.62
CA ASN A 108 -2.28 -11.74 27.82
C ASN A 108 -1.91 -11.59 26.33
N ARG A 109 -2.91 -11.61 25.42
CA ARG A 109 -2.74 -11.49 23.97
C ARG A 109 -1.94 -10.27 23.55
N TRP A 110 -2.09 -9.14 24.25
CA TRP A 110 -1.33 -7.92 23.95
C TRP A 110 0.16 -8.09 24.25
N LYS A 111 0.52 -8.72 25.38
CA LYS A 111 1.91 -9.04 25.73
C LYS A 111 2.52 -10.03 24.75
N GLN A 112 1.77 -11.08 24.35
CA GLN A 112 2.21 -12.04 23.34
C GLN A 112 2.47 -11.36 21.98
N THR A 113 1.59 -10.44 21.55
CA THR A 113 1.81 -9.67 20.32
C THR A 113 3.09 -8.87 20.35
N TRP A 114 3.38 -8.15 21.45
CA TRP A 114 4.56 -7.29 21.55
C TRP A 114 5.88 -8.04 21.74
N HIS A 115 5.87 -9.17 22.46
CA HIS A 115 7.09 -9.87 22.87
C HIS A 115 7.38 -11.13 22.06
N ILE A 116 6.39 -11.70 21.36
CA ILE A 116 6.57 -12.90 20.55
C ILE A 116 6.29 -12.60 19.08
N THR A 117 5.06 -12.14 18.77
CA THR A 117 4.63 -12.00 17.38
C THR A 117 5.44 -10.92 16.65
N LEU A 118 5.53 -9.72 17.21
CA LEU A 118 6.20 -8.60 16.56
C LEU A 118 7.70 -8.83 16.35
N PRO A 119 8.45 -9.31 17.38
CA PRO A 119 9.84 -9.72 17.18
C PRO A 119 10.00 -10.88 16.19
N GLY A 120 9.11 -11.87 16.24
CA GLY A 120 9.16 -13.03 15.36
C GLY A 120 8.98 -12.69 13.87
N ILE A 121 8.18 -11.68 13.54
CA ILE A 121 8.02 -11.21 12.16
C ILE A 121 8.95 -10.05 11.78
N MET A 122 9.80 -9.57 12.70
CA MET A 122 10.69 -8.43 12.44
C MET A 122 11.56 -8.60 11.19
N PRO A 123 12.16 -9.77 10.91
CA PRO A 123 12.92 -9.98 9.69
C PRO A 123 12.07 -9.72 8.43
N MET A 124 10.81 -10.16 8.42
CA MET A 124 9.90 -9.92 7.30
C MET A 124 9.52 -8.45 7.17
N ILE A 125 9.29 -7.74 8.28
CA ILE A 125 9.04 -6.29 8.27
C ILE A 125 10.22 -5.56 7.62
N ILE A 126 11.46 -5.91 7.99
CA ILE A 126 12.67 -5.31 7.45
C ILE A 126 12.79 -5.56 5.93
N VAL A 127 12.54 -6.79 5.50
CA VAL A 127 12.57 -7.14 4.06
C VAL A 127 11.53 -6.33 3.29
N MET A 128 10.29 -6.30 3.76
CA MET A 128 9.21 -5.56 3.09
C MET A 128 9.46 -4.05 3.08
N ALA A 129 9.99 -3.48 4.15
CA ALA A 129 10.39 -2.08 4.21
C ALA A 129 11.51 -1.76 3.19
N THR A 130 12.51 -2.64 3.09
CA THR A 130 13.61 -2.51 2.13
C THR A 130 13.10 -2.51 0.68
N LEU A 131 12.21 -3.45 0.34
CA LEU A 131 11.59 -3.53 -0.98
C LEU A 131 10.72 -2.29 -1.28
N SER A 132 9.99 -1.79 -0.30
CA SER A 132 9.16 -0.58 -0.44
C SER A 132 10.01 0.66 -0.72
N LEU A 133 11.16 0.80 -0.06
CA LEU A 133 12.09 1.92 -0.32
C LEU A 133 12.68 1.90 -1.73
N GLY A 134 12.95 0.71 -2.29
CA GLY A 134 13.37 0.58 -3.70
C GLY A 134 12.31 1.06 -4.70
N ASN A 135 11.04 0.99 -4.31
CA ASN A 135 9.91 1.38 -5.14
C ASN A 135 9.34 2.77 -4.82
N VAL A 136 9.95 3.54 -3.91
CA VAL A 136 9.40 4.82 -3.43
C VAL A 136 9.18 5.86 -4.53
N LEU A 137 9.95 5.80 -5.62
CA LEU A 137 9.80 6.69 -6.77
C LEU A 137 8.72 6.23 -7.77
N ASN A 138 8.10 5.07 -7.55
CA ASN A 138 7.02 4.54 -8.37
C ASN A 138 5.69 4.85 -7.70
N ALA A 139 5.09 5.97 -8.09
CA ALA A 139 3.88 6.50 -7.45
C ALA A 139 2.57 5.99 -8.10
N GLY A 140 2.57 4.81 -8.72
CA GLY A 140 1.37 4.20 -9.29
C GLY A 140 0.91 4.85 -10.60
N PHE A 141 1.72 4.73 -11.66
CA PHE A 141 1.42 5.30 -12.98
C PHE A 141 0.00 4.95 -13.47
N ASP A 142 -0.39 3.67 -13.45
CA ASP A 142 -1.69 3.22 -13.95
C ASP A 142 -2.86 3.85 -13.20
N GLN A 143 -2.74 4.01 -11.88
CA GLN A 143 -3.75 4.67 -11.07
C GLN A 143 -3.91 6.13 -11.47
N ILE A 144 -2.82 6.88 -11.42
CA ILE A 144 -2.82 8.32 -11.70
C ILE A 144 -3.25 8.57 -13.15
N PHE A 145 -2.69 7.84 -14.10
CA PHE A 145 -3.00 7.98 -15.53
C PHE A 145 -4.49 7.81 -15.83
N ASN A 146 -5.16 6.88 -15.15
CA ASN A 146 -6.57 6.63 -15.35
C ASN A 146 -7.49 7.57 -14.54
N LEU A 147 -7.00 8.29 -13.55
CA LEU A 147 -7.83 9.16 -12.70
C LEU A 147 -7.63 10.65 -12.96
N TYR A 148 -6.41 11.08 -13.30
CA TYR A 148 -6.06 12.50 -13.39
C TYR A 148 -6.68 13.19 -14.61
N SER A 149 -6.73 14.51 -14.55
CA SER A 149 -7.15 15.38 -15.63
C SER A 149 -6.29 16.66 -15.61
N PRO A 150 -6.33 17.51 -16.65
CA PRO A 150 -5.64 18.81 -16.63
C PRO A 150 -5.96 19.68 -15.42
N LEU A 151 -7.16 19.55 -14.84
CA LEU A 151 -7.59 20.28 -13.64
C LEU A 151 -6.83 19.88 -12.40
N THR A 152 -6.33 18.64 -12.32
CA THR A 152 -5.67 18.07 -11.17
C THR A 152 -4.16 17.90 -11.32
N TYR A 153 -3.56 18.36 -12.43
CA TYR A 153 -2.09 18.26 -12.62
C TYR A 153 -1.28 18.93 -11.51
N SER A 154 -1.77 20.02 -10.94
CA SER A 154 -1.07 20.75 -9.87
C SER A 154 -0.85 19.89 -8.60
N THR A 155 -1.67 18.89 -8.34
CA THR A 155 -1.63 18.07 -7.13
C THR A 155 -1.50 16.57 -7.39
N GLY A 156 -1.83 16.13 -8.60
CA GLY A 156 -1.90 14.71 -8.97
C GLY A 156 -0.86 14.26 -9.99
N ASP A 157 -0.11 15.20 -10.60
CA ASP A 157 0.91 14.81 -11.56
C ASP A 157 2.12 14.16 -10.86
N ILE A 158 2.61 13.08 -11.41
CA ILE A 158 3.78 12.34 -10.92
C ILE A 158 4.87 12.33 -12.00
N ILE A 159 6.09 11.98 -11.61
CA ILE A 159 7.23 11.90 -12.55
C ILE A 159 6.87 11.07 -13.78
N ASP A 160 6.24 9.90 -13.57
CA ASP A 160 5.95 8.97 -14.67
C ASP A 160 4.88 9.50 -15.64
N THR A 161 3.84 10.18 -15.16
CA THR A 161 2.82 10.80 -16.03
C THR A 161 3.37 12.02 -16.76
N TYR A 162 4.23 12.79 -16.11
CA TYR A 162 4.93 13.89 -16.76
C TYR A 162 5.88 13.39 -17.86
N VAL A 163 6.68 12.37 -17.56
CA VAL A 163 7.58 11.75 -18.53
C VAL A 163 6.79 11.16 -19.71
N TYR A 164 5.68 10.49 -19.44
CA TYR A 164 4.78 9.96 -20.48
C TYR A 164 4.35 11.06 -21.46
N ARG A 165 3.88 12.20 -20.94
CA ARG A 165 3.46 13.34 -21.79
C ARG A 165 4.62 13.94 -22.59
N GLN A 166 5.77 14.15 -21.95
CA GLN A 166 6.92 14.74 -22.64
C GLN A 166 7.55 13.79 -23.66
N SER A 167 7.71 12.52 -23.29
CA SER A 167 8.45 11.56 -24.13
C SER A 167 7.58 10.99 -25.25
N LEU A 168 6.38 10.49 -24.93
CA LEU A 168 5.56 9.76 -25.91
C LEU A 168 4.60 10.70 -26.66
N ILE A 169 3.98 11.66 -25.98
CA ILE A 169 3.04 12.56 -26.63
C ILE A 169 3.80 13.68 -27.38
N ASN A 170 4.81 14.29 -26.75
CA ASN A 170 5.57 15.40 -27.33
C ASN A 170 6.82 14.95 -28.11
N GLY A 171 7.09 13.62 -28.20
CA GLY A 171 8.18 13.07 -29.00
C GLY A 171 9.60 13.27 -28.41
N GLN A 172 9.72 13.70 -27.15
CA GLN A 172 11.01 13.95 -26.49
C GLN A 172 11.60 12.67 -25.86
N TYR A 173 11.89 11.65 -26.67
CA TYR A 173 12.34 10.35 -26.19
C TYR A 173 13.64 10.40 -25.37
N SER A 174 14.60 11.25 -25.77
CA SER A 174 15.86 11.43 -25.04
C SER A 174 15.64 11.93 -23.62
N PHE A 175 14.65 12.82 -23.41
CA PHE A 175 14.27 13.30 -22.09
C PHE A 175 13.72 12.15 -21.22
N GLY A 176 12.81 11.34 -21.78
CA GLY A 176 12.27 10.20 -21.05
C GLY A 176 13.31 9.18 -20.64
N THR A 177 14.26 8.89 -21.55
CA THR A 177 15.37 7.98 -21.27
C THR A 177 16.26 8.54 -20.15
N ALA A 178 16.58 9.83 -20.18
CA ALA A 178 17.40 10.48 -19.15
C ALA A 178 16.73 10.42 -17.76
N VAL A 179 15.43 10.75 -17.69
CA VAL A 179 14.67 10.68 -16.42
C VAL A 179 14.53 9.22 -15.93
N GLY A 180 14.32 8.27 -16.85
CA GLY A 180 14.26 6.83 -16.51
C GLY A 180 15.57 6.33 -15.91
N LEU A 181 16.72 6.68 -16.51
CA LEU A 181 18.04 6.35 -15.97
C LEU A 181 18.29 7.00 -14.60
N PHE A 182 17.91 8.26 -14.45
CA PHE A 182 18.04 8.99 -13.19
C PHE A 182 17.19 8.32 -12.07
N LYS A 183 15.92 8.00 -12.36
CA LYS A 183 15.05 7.24 -11.43
C LYS A 183 15.68 5.91 -11.04
N SER A 184 16.16 5.14 -12.01
CA SER A 184 16.78 3.82 -11.77
C SER A 184 18.03 3.96 -10.90
N GLY A 185 18.86 4.97 -11.14
CA GLY A 185 20.05 5.26 -10.33
C GLY A 185 19.69 5.57 -8.87
N ILE A 186 18.69 6.43 -8.65
CA ILE A 186 18.22 6.76 -7.29
C ILE A 186 17.62 5.52 -6.62
N SER A 187 16.75 4.76 -7.32
CA SER A 187 16.16 3.53 -6.78
C SER A 187 17.21 2.51 -6.39
N LEU A 188 18.26 2.35 -7.19
CA LEU A 188 19.39 1.47 -6.86
C LEU A 188 20.12 1.94 -5.59
N LEU A 189 20.42 3.24 -5.48
CA LEU A 189 21.07 3.80 -4.30
C LEU A 189 20.22 3.61 -3.03
N LEU A 190 18.92 3.88 -3.12
CA LEU A 190 17.99 3.68 -2.01
C LEU A 190 17.88 2.21 -1.61
N THR A 191 17.82 1.30 -2.56
CA THR A 191 17.78 -0.15 -2.30
C THR A 191 19.06 -0.62 -1.61
N VAL A 192 20.23 -0.22 -2.11
CA VAL A 192 21.52 -0.59 -1.49
C VAL A 192 21.65 0.01 -0.09
N ALA A 193 21.26 1.28 0.09
CA ALA A 193 21.30 1.93 1.41
C ALA A 193 20.36 1.24 2.40
N SER A 194 19.11 0.97 1.99
CA SER A 194 18.12 0.29 2.85
C SER A 194 18.56 -1.13 3.20
N TYR A 195 19.12 -1.88 2.25
CA TYR A 195 19.67 -3.21 2.51
C TYR A 195 20.81 -3.17 3.54
N ARG A 196 21.75 -2.21 3.42
CA ARG A 196 22.85 -2.06 4.39
C ARG A 196 22.34 -1.69 5.80
N ILE A 197 21.35 -0.83 5.88
CA ILE A 197 20.71 -0.46 7.17
C ILE A 197 20.00 -1.69 7.75
N ALA A 198 19.21 -2.38 6.93
CA ALA A 198 18.50 -3.58 7.31
C ALA A 198 19.44 -4.68 7.85
N TYR A 199 20.56 -4.91 7.16
CA TYR A 199 21.57 -5.89 7.59
C TYR A 199 22.19 -5.54 8.93
N LYS A 200 22.49 -4.25 9.18
CA LYS A 200 23.01 -3.81 10.49
C LYS A 200 21.98 -4.00 11.61
N VAL A 201 20.72 -3.65 11.36
CA VAL A 201 19.63 -3.78 12.33
C VAL A 201 19.32 -5.26 12.60
N ALA A 202 19.19 -6.08 11.55
CA ALA A 202 18.94 -7.51 11.69
C ALA A 202 20.11 -8.24 12.39
N GLY A 203 21.34 -7.89 12.06
CA GLY A 203 22.53 -8.43 12.73
C GLY A 203 22.57 -8.12 14.23
N SER A 204 22.14 -6.93 14.65
CA SER A 204 22.05 -6.57 16.07
C SER A 204 20.98 -7.37 16.83
N VAL A 205 19.89 -7.74 16.16
CA VAL A 205 18.80 -8.53 16.76
C VAL A 205 19.21 -10.01 16.94
N SER A 206 20.04 -10.54 16.02
CA SER A 206 20.51 -11.94 16.09
C SER A 206 21.53 -12.18 17.21
N TYR A 207 22.27 -11.15 17.65
CA TYR A 207 23.27 -11.25 18.72
C TYR A 207 22.70 -11.11 20.13
N THR A 208 21.43 -10.76 20.30
CA THR A 208 20.80 -10.61 21.63
C THR A 208 20.13 -11.89 22.14
N HIS A 209 20.19 -13.00 21.38
CA HIS A 209 19.60 -14.30 21.73
C HIS A 209 20.63 -15.44 21.80
N LEU A 210 21.92 -15.12 22.01
CA LEU A 210 22.96 -16.01 22.48
C LEU A 210 23.43 -15.55 23.86
#